data_eb4cc0f099393ef96d398957763125f1
#
_entry.id   eb4cc0f099393ef96d398957763125f1
#
_cell.length_a   1.000
_cell.length_b   1.000
_cell.length_c   1.000
_cell.angle_alpha   90.00
_cell.angle_beta   90.00
_cell.angle_gamma   90.00
#
_symmetry.space_group_name_H-M   'P 1'
#
loop_
_entity.id
_entity.type
_entity.pdbx_description
1 polymer ?
#
loop_
_entity_poly.entity_id
_entity_poly.type
_entity_poly.pdbx_seq_one_letter_code
_entity_poly.pdbx_strand_id
1 'polypeptide(L)'
;MSVKTAPQRRLRRRRRVRAKVQGTAERPRVSVFRSNRGITAQLIDDDSGHTVAAASWTEADTRSLPPMEQATRLGQMLAERAKAAGVDSVVFDRGGYRYHGRVRAFAEGLREGGLKV
;
A
#
# COMPACT_ATOMS: atom_id res chain seq x y z
N MET A 1 -16.48 1.62 -31.21
CA MET A 1 -15.53 1.30 -30.14
C MET A 1 -15.88 2.09 -28.89
N SER A 2 -16.07 1.44 -27.78
CA SER A 2 -16.45 2.13 -26.55
C SER A 2 -15.22 2.73 -25.86
N VAL A 3 -15.37 3.96 -25.34
CA VAL A 3 -14.34 4.61 -24.53
C VAL A 3 -14.53 4.16 -23.09
N LYS A 4 -13.46 3.61 -22.50
CA LYS A 4 -13.51 3.18 -21.10
C LYS A 4 -13.42 4.39 -20.16
N THR A 5 -14.21 4.36 -19.09
CA THR A 5 -14.17 5.38 -18.05
C THR A 5 -12.87 5.29 -17.25
N ALA A 6 -12.53 6.35 -16.50
CA ALA A 6 -11.36 6.34 -15.62
C ALA A 6 -11.43 5.22 -14.57
N PRO A 7 -12.57 4.97 -13.88
CA PRO A 7 -12.68 3.83 -12.97
C PRO A 7 -12.47 2.47 -13.64
N GLN A 8 -12.99 2.29 -14.87
CA GLN A 8 -12.80 1.04 -15.62
C GLN A 8 -11.32 0.82 -16.00
N ARG A 9 -10.63 1.89 -16.43
CA ARG A 9 -9.20 1.83 -16.75
C ARG A 9 -8.37 1.47 -15.51
N ARG A 10 -8.69 2.05 -14.35
CA ARG A 10 -8.01 1.74 -13.09
C ARG A 10 -8.22 0.29 -12.68
N LEU A 11 -9.43 -0.23 -12.79
CA LEU A 11 -9.74 -1.62 -12.50
C LEU A 11 -8.95 -2.57 -13.40
N ARG A 12 -8.83 -2.25 -14.68
CA ARG A 12 -8.04 -3.05 -15.63
C ARG A 12 -6.56 -3.07 -15.26
N ARG A 13 -5.98 -1.92 -14.87
CA ARG A 13 -4.60 -1.84 -14.39
C ARG A 13 -4.41 -2.64 -13.11
N ARG A 14 -5.34 -2.54 -12.19
CA ARG A 14 -5.36 -3.28 -10.94
C ARG A 14 -5.32 -4.78 -11.18
N ARG A 15 -6.16 -5.29 -12.07
CA ARG A 15 -6.19 -6.71 -12.43
C ARG A 15 -4.86 -7.16 -13.05
N ARG A 16 -4.26 -6.33 -13.87
CA ARG A 16 -2.97 -6.62 -14.50
C ARG A 16 -1.87 -6.73 -13.47
N VAL A 17 -1.82 -5.84 -12.52
CA VAL A 17 -0.85 -5.86 -11.42
C VAL A 17 -1.08 -7.11 -10.55
N ARG A 18 -2.34 -7.39 -10.20
CA ARG A 18 -2.69 -8.54 -9.36
C ARG A 18 -2.32 -9.88 -9.99
N ALA A 19 -2.34 -9.98 -11.32
CA ALA A 19 -1.93 -11.19 -12.02
C ALA A 19 -0.45 -11.53 -11.78
N LYS A 20 0.38 -10.53 -11.44
CA LYS A 20 1.82 -10.66 -11.23
C LYS A 20 2.26 -10.55 -9.78
N VAL A 21 1.37 -10.08 -8.90
CA VAL A 21 1.70 -9.78 -7.50
C VAL A 21 0.89 -10.68 -6.59
N GLN A 22 1.60 -11.51 -5.82
CA GLN A 22 1.00 -12.36 -4.81
C GLN A 22 1.85 -12.30 -3.55
N GLY A 23 1.18 -12.10 -2.40
CA GLY A 23 1.84 -12.09 -1.10
C GLY A 23 1.87 -13.47 -0.47
N THR A 24 2.92 -13.74 0.28
CA THR A 24 3.08 -14.95 1.09
C THR A 24 3.29 -14.57 2.55
N ALA A 25 3.36 -15.55 3.44
CA ALA A 25 3.67 -15.29 4.86
C ALA A 25 5.03 -14.64 5.04
N GLU A 26 6.03 -15.05 4.23
CA GLU A 26 7.39 -14.53 4.30
C GLU A 26 7.55 -13.17 3.64
N ARG A 27 6.77 -12.95 2.58
CA ARG A 27 6.79 -11.71 1.79
C ARG A 27 5.37 -11.27 1.47
N PRO A 28 4.64 -10.73 2.47
CA PRO A 28 3.24 -10.32 2.28
C PRO A 28 3.09 -9.19 1.25
N ARG A 29 1.88 -9.08 0.73
CA ARG A 29 1.53 -8.05 -0.23
C ARG A 29 1.01 -6.81 0.49
N VAL A 30 1.60 -5.66 0.19
CA VAL A 30 1.08 -4.36 0.63
C VAL A 30 0.02 -3.91 -0.37
N SER A 31 -1.23 -3.94 0.06
CA SER A 31 -2.36 -3.47 -0.75
C SER A 31 -2.66 -2.02 -0.40
N VAL A 32 -2.63 -1.15 -1.39
CA VAL A 32 -2.83 0.29 -1.23
C VAL A 32 -4.20 0.68 -1.76
N PHE A 33 -4.96 1.39 -0.94
CA PHE A 33 -6.19 2.06 -1.36
C PHE A 33 -6.04 3.56 -1.16
N ARG A 34 -6.20 4.32 -2.24
CA ARG A 34 -6.10 5.78 -2.23
C ARG A 34 -7.46 6.41 -2.43
N SER A 35 -7.85 7.32 -1.51
CA SER A 35 -8.99 8.20 -1.67
C SER A 35 -8.51 9.66 -1.81
N ASN A 36 -9.43 10.59 -2.05
CA ASN A 36 -9.11 12.01 -2.07
C ASN A 36 -8.55 12.52 -0.75
N ARG A 37 -8.86 11.85 0.36
CA ARG A 37 -8.47 12.27 1.71
C ARG A 37 -7.15 11.67 2.17
N GLY A 38 -6.76 10.53 1.62
CA GLY A 38 -5.53 9.87 2.05
C GLY A 38 -5.45 8.41 1.63
N ILE A 39 -4.47 7.73 2.19
CA ILE A 39 -4.15 6.34 1.87
C ILE A 39 -4.53 5.42 3.03
N THR A 40 -5.10 4.28 2.71
CA THR A 40 -5.26 3.14 3.61
C THR A 40 -4.48 1.98 3.03
N ALA A 41 -3.72 1.27 3.85
CA ALA A 41 -2.90 0.16 3.40
C ALA A 41 -3.07 -1.06 4.30
N GLN A 42 -2.99 -2.23 3.69
CA GLN A 42 -3.04 -3.52 4.38
C GLN A 42 -1.86 -4.37 3.94
N LEU A 43 -1.31 -5.12 4.87
CA LEU A 43 -0.28 -6.10 4.60
C LEU A 43 -0.93 -7.48 4.64
N ILE A 44 -0.99 -8.14 3.49
CA ILE A 44 -1.81 -9.34 3.29
C ILE A 44 -0.95 -10.55 2.94
N ASP A 45 -1.16 -11.65 3.66
CA ASP A 45 -0.71 -12.98 3.27
C ASP A 45 -1.81 -13.62 2.42
N ASP A 46 -1.60 -13.70 1.11
CA ASP A 46 -2.59 -14.24 0.18
C ASP A 46 -2.80 -15.76 0.31
N ASP A 47 -1.80 -16.47 0.82
CA ASP A 47 -1.91 -17.92 0.99
C ASP A 47 -2.94 -18.29 2.07
N SER A 48 -2.98 -17.54 3.16
CA SER A 48 -3.93 -17.76 4.25
C SER A 48 -5.14 -16.82 4.21
N GLY A 49 -5.09 -15.78 3.37
CA GLY A 49 -6.10 -14.72 3.35
C GLY A 49 -6.07 -13.82 4.58
N HIS A 50 -4.95 -13.82 5.31
CA HIS A 50 -4.81 -13.12 6.58
C HIS A 50 -4.20 -11.72 6.38
N THR A 51 -4.79 -10.70 7.03
CA THR A 51 -4.20 -9.37 7.11
C THR A 51 -3.23 -9.33 8.30
N VAL A 52 -1.94 -9.19 8.00
CA VAL A 52 -0.86 -9.20 9.01
C VAL A 52 -0.79 -7.89 9.77
N ALA A 53 -0.95 -6.78 9.05
CA ALA A 53 -0.90 -5.43 9.61
C ALA A 53 -1.68 -4.47 8.73
N ALA A 54 -2.08 -3.33 9.27
CA ALA A 54 -2.78 -2.29 8.52
C ALA A 54 -2.41 -0.92 9.06
N ALA A 55 -2.58 0.10 8.23
CA ALA A 55 -2.42 1.50 8.62
C ALA A 55 -3.36 2.38 7.79
N SER A 56 -3.88 3.44 8.41
CA SER A 56 -4.82 4.36 7.77
C SER A 56 -4.45 5.80 8.06
N TRP A 57 -4.67 6.68 7.08
CA TRP A 57 -4.47 8.13 7.23
C TRP A 57 -5.35 8.74 8.34
N THR A 58 -6.43 8.06 8.75
CA THR A 58 -7.34 8.53 9.79
C THR A 58 -6.77 8.42 11.19
N GLU A 59 -5.64 7.74 11.36
CA GLU A 59 -5.00 7.58 12.66
C GLU A 59 -4.41 8.90 13.15
N ALA A 60 -4.32 9.06 14.47
CA ALA A 60 -3.91 10.31 15.11
C ALA A 60 -2.56 10.82 14.62
N ASP A 61 -1.60 9.93 14.35
CA ASP A 61 -0.25 10.30 13.91
C ASP A 61 -0.19 10.87 12.49
N THR A 62 -1.23 10.64 11.69
CA THR A 62 -1.20 10.98 10.26
C THR A 62 -2.29 11.95 9.82
N ARG A 63 -3.46 11.93 10.45
CA ARG A 63 -4.66 12.63 9.94
C ARG A 63 -4.51 14.14 9.79
N SER A 64 -3.63 14.77 10.58
CA SER A 64 -3.42 16.22 10.54
C SER A 64 -2.22 16.64 9.69
N LEU A 65 -1.47 15.70 9.12
CA LEU A 65 -0.30 16.00 8.31
C LEU A 65 -0.68 16.40 6.89
N PRO A 66 0.14 17.24 6.23
CA PRO A 66 -0.02 17.49 4.80
C PRO A 66 0.03 16.20 3.98
N PRO A 67 -0.62 16.13 2.80
CA PRO A 67 -0.80 14.87 2.07
C PRO A 67 0.47 14.06 1.80
N MET A 68 1.56 14.70 1.41
CA MET A 68 2.81 13.98 1.11
C MET A 68 3.48 13.47 2.38
N GLU A 69 3.53 14.29 3.42
CA GLU A 69 4.07 13.89 4.72
C GLU A 69 3.22 12.80 5.36
N GLN A 70 1.90 12.91 5.23
CA GLN A 70 0.95 11.91 5.69
C GLN A 70 1.25 10.55 5.07
N ALA A 71 1.46 10.51 3.74
CA ALA A 71 1.75 9.28 3.02
C ALA A 71 3.09 8.66 3.47
N THR A 72 4.13 9.47 3.60
CA THR A 72 5.45 9.03 4.08
C THR A 72 5.35 8.46 5.49
N ARG A 73 4.69 9.18 6.40
CA ARG A 73 4.54 8.72 7.79
C ARG A 73 3.73 7.43 7.87
N LEU A 74 2.70 7.31 7.05
CA LEU A 74 1.89 6.10 6.98
C LEU A 74 2.72 4.88 6.57
N GLY A 75 3.61 5.06 5.58
CA GLY A 75 4.55 4.01 5.16
C GLY A 75 5.47 3.60 6.29
N GLN A 76 6.02 4.55 7.03
CA GLN A 76 6.87 4.28 8.20
C GLN A 76 6.11 3.51 9.29
N MET A 77 4.86 3.89 9.56
CA MET A 77 4.01 3.21 10.54
C MET A 77 3.72 1.77 10.16
N LEU A 78 3.38 1.53 8.89
CA LEU A 78 3.13 0.18 8.41
C LEU A 78 4.41 -0.66 8.47
N ALA A 79 5.57 -0.08 8.16
CA ALA A 79 6.86 -0.75 8.28
C ALA A 79 7.14 -1.17 9.73
N GLU A 80 6.89 -0.29 10.69
CA GLU A 80 7.04 -0.60 12.11
C GLU A 80 6.15 -1.79 12.53
N ARG A 81 4.90 -1.77 12.09
CA ARG A 81 3.93 -2.82 12.39
C ARG A 81 4.29 -4.15 11.73
N ALA A 82 4.79 -4.09 10.49
CA ALA A 82 5.29 -5.26 9.78
C ALA A 82 6.46 -5.91 10.51
N LYS A 83 7.43 -5.11 10.93
CA LYS A 83 8.59 -5.62 11.67
C LYS A 83 8.19 -6.22 13.01
N ALA A 84 7.25 -5.61 13.71
CA ALA A 84 6.70 -6.15 14.96
C ALA A 84 6.04 -7.51 14.73
N ALA A 85 5.51 -7.76 13.53
CA ALA A 85 4.93 -9.05 13.13
C ALA A 85 5.98 -10.02 12.52
N GLY A 86 7.25 -9.66 12.52
CA GLY A 86 8.33 -10.50 12.01
C GLY A 86 8.53 -10.43 10.49
N VAL A 87 8.01 -9.39 9.83
CA VAL A 87 8.10 -9.22 8.37
C VAL A 87 9.20 -8.23 8.01
N ASP A 88 10.15 -8.62 7.16
CA ASP A 88 11.26 -7.78 6.69
C ASP A 88 11.11 -7.35 5.24
N SER A 89 10.34 -8.10 4.45
CA SER A 89 10.24 -7.92 3.00
C SER A 89 8.79 -7.99 2.58
N VAL A 90 8.40 -7.14 1.64
CA VAL A 90 7.01 -7.06 1.14
C VAL A 90 6.99 -6.95 -0.37
N VAL A 91 5.88 -7.34 -0.98
CA VAL A 91 5.57 -7.10 -2.38
C VAL A 91 4.61 -5.92 -2.45
N PHE A 92 4.92 -4.94 -3.27
CA PHE A 92 4.11 -3.72 -3.34
C PHE A 92 3.04 -3.82 -4.43
N ASP A 93 1.77 -3.79 -4.00
CA ASP A 93 0.61 -3.75 -4.90
C ASP A 93 -0.02 -2.36 -4.82
N ARG A 94 0.23 -1.56 -5.83
CA ARG A 94 -0.31 -0.19 -5.90
C ARG A 94 -1.78 -0.11 -6.30
N GLY A 95 -2.46 -1.25 -6.51
CA GLY A 95 -3.90 -1.29 -6.77
C GLY A 95 -4.33 -0.62 -8.07
N GLY A 96 -3.46 -0.53 -9.08
CA GLY A 96 -3.72 0.16 -10.34
C GLY A 96 -3.50 1.67 -10.28
N TYR A 97 -3.11 2.22 -9.15
CA TYR A 97 -2.69 3.62 -9.04
C TYR A 97 -1.31 3.81 -9.63
N ARG A 98 -1.02 5.00 -10.16
CA ARG A 98 0.31 5.32 -10.66
C ARG A 98 1.29 5.38 -9.50
N TYR A 99 2.52 4.92 -9.74
CA TYR A 99 3.64 5.07 -8.81
C TYR A 99 4.15 6.51 -8.87
N HIS A 100 3.37 7.42 -8.25
CA HIS A 100 3.59 8.86 -8.33
C HIS A 100 2.96 9.54 -7.10
N GLY A 101 3.46 10.70 -6.73
CA GLY A 101 2.90 11.52 -5.66
C GLY A 101 2.80 10.77 -4.33
N ARG A 102 1.60 10.68 -3.78
CA ARG A 102 1.35 10.06 -2.47
C ARG A 102 1.68 8.58 -2.45
N VAL A 103 1.40 7.84 -3.52
CA VAL A 103 1.70 6.40 -3.60
C VAL A 103 3.21 6.18 -3.54
N ARG A 104 3.98 6.99 -4.26
CA ARG A 104 5.44 6.95 -4.21
C ARG A 104 5.96 7.34 -2.83
N ALA A 105 5.43 8.40 -2.23
CA ALA A 105 5.82 8.83 -0.89
C ALA A 105 5.57 7.76 0.15
N PHE A 106 4.44 7.06 0.05
CA PHE A 106 4.11 5.93 0.91
C PHE A 106 5.12 4.78 0.77
N ALA A 107 5.46 4.41 -0.47
CA ALA A 107 6.45 3.36 -0.73
C ALA A 107 7.84 3.73 -0.20
N GLU A 108 8.24 5.00 -0.36
CA GLU A 108 9.49 5.50 0.21
C GLU A 108 9.47 5.44 1.74
N GLY A 109 8.33 5.75 2.37
CA GLY A 109 8.15 5.60 3.81
C GLY A 109 8.31 4.17 4.29
N LEU A 110 7.82 3.19 3.54
CA LEU A 110 8.05 1.77 3.84
C LEU A 110 9.53 1.44 3.84
N ARG A 111 10.29 1.93 2.85
CA ARG A 111 11.73 1.71 2.75
C ARG A 111 12.48 2.40 3.88
N GLU A 112 12.12 3.63 4.20
CA GLU A 112 12.70 4.38 5.33
C GLU A 112 12.48 3.66 6.66
N GLY A 113 11.33 2.99 6.81
CA GLY A 113 11.03 2.17 7.97
C GLY A 113 11.79 0.84 8.01
N GLY A 114 12.58 0.55 6.98
CA GLY A 114 13.46 -0.61 6.93
C GLY A 114 12.91 -1.85 6.24
N LEU A 115 11.77 -1.74 5.54
CA LEU A 115 11.25 -2.85 4.74
C LEU A 115 11.94 -2.91 3.38
N LYS A 116 12.16 -4.11 2.90
CA LYS A 116 12.54 -4.37 1.50
C LYS A 116 11.27 -4.40 0.66
N VAL A 117 11.21 -3.50 -0.28
CA VAL A 117 10.03 -3.32 -1.12
C VAL A 117 10.35 -3.63 -2.58
#